data_aa933942ecc4339e513f6e91b176e80f
#
_entry.id   aa933942ecc4339e513f6e91b176e80f
#
_cell.length_a   1.000
_cell.length_b   1.000
_cell.length_c   1.000
_cell.angle_alpha   90.00
_cell.angle_beta   90.00
_cell.angle_gamma   90.00
#
_symmetry.space_group_name_H-M   'P 1'
#
loop_
_entity.id
_entity.type
_entity.pdbx_description
1 polymer ?
#
loop_
_entity_poly.entity_id
_entity_poly.type
_entity_poly.pdbx_seq_one_letter_code
_entity_poly.pdbx_strand_id
1 'polypeptide(L)'
;DSIVEDDRENVRLLSLNLEMIPIKYANAVEIADLVTKIFAPPATTTKKGAPATYQHLRIFADKWTSKVILIGYPKTLEKVKKIIDQLDLKIEGEQGNIRVYRLKNANAKNIAEVLQKVSKTFTNPADKTKNNKGTGRENDVTIIADESTNSLVIHANQNVFLAIENVLDQLDVVRPQVFIQALIMEVKLDKSLDLGIEWQAGDLRQIDGRDSLVTVGGVGSTGGAKSFDSVAGGSPGAVVGVVGGPITFGGQEFSSFNAFIKATQTDSEIDILSNPKILTLNNEEAEIKVAEIIPTIGSTKIDSSGNSTTTVDYKEVGVLLKITPQINSDKTVELQIEQTSSNIIDGKVGAFADSAITTLNRTLKAKVNVFDGQTIALGGLIHEDLTEVHTKTPCLGDIPLLGWLFKTKSTRAKKTNLLIFLTPRVVKSHQDIAEFSNDAKIKHKNARLGRFRIDVTKEFDIPVLKAAEERILQEEEELAREKAETNQE
;
A
#
# COMPACT_ATOMS: atom_id res chain seq x y z
N ASP A 1 -95.86 -30.81 -31.67
CA ASP A 1 -94.41 -30.84 -32.07
C ASP A 1 -93.55 -29.91 -31.22
N SER A 2 -94.04 -28.81 -30.68
CA SER A 2 -93.26 -27.85 -29.88
C SER A 2 -92.92 -28.34 -28.44
N ILE A 3 -93.74 -29.24 -27.88
CA ILE A 3 -93.54 -29.80 -26.51
C ILE A 3 -92.46 -30.87 -26.53
N VAL A 4 -92.24 -31.61 -27.59
CA VAL A 4 -91.20 -32.64 -27.73
C VAL A 4 -89.83 -32.07 -28.04
N GLU A 5 -89.75 -30.88 -28.59
CA GLU A 5 -88.47 -30.18 -28.84
C GLU A 5 -87.93 -29.57 -27.55
N ASP A 6 -88.81 -29.03 -26.67
CA ASP A 6 -88.40 -28.43 -25.38
C ASP A 6 -87.94 -29.50 -24.37
N ASP A 7 -88.49 -30.71 -24.41
CA ASP A 7 -87.99 -31.83 -23.60
C ASP A 7 -86.63 -32.39 -24.07
N ARG A 8 -86.41 -32.38 -25.36
CA ARG A 8 -85.03 -32.78 -25.93
C ARG A 8 -83.96 -31.79 -25.58
N GLU A 9 -84.30 -30.52 -25.54
CA GLU A 9 -83.35 -29.49 -25.17
C GLU A 9 -83.07 -29.52 -23.66
N ASN A 10 -84.06 -29.73 -22.80
CA ASN A 10 -83.89 -29.90 -21.38
C ASN A 10 -83.18 -31.21 -20.99
N VAL A 11 -83.32 -32.31 -21.74
CA VAL A 11 -82.60 -33.58 -21.54
C VAL A 11 -81.15 -33.43 -21.97
N ARG A 12 -80.82 -32.62 -23.03
CA ARG A 12 -79.47 -32.28 -23.41
C ARG A 12 -78.80 -31.39 -22.39
N LEU A 13 -79.49 -30.53 -21.72
CA LEU A 13 -79.00 -29.66 -20.65
C LEU A 13 -78.69 -30.42 -19.33
N LEU A 14 -79.19 -31.64 -19.18
CA LEU A 14 -78.95 -32.51 -18.00
C LEU A 14 -77.86 -33.57 -18.25
N SER A 15 -77.30 -33.71 -19.46
CA SER A 15 -76.24 -34.66 -19.72
C SER A 15 -74.90 -34.08 -19.25
N LEU A 16 -74.12 -34.88 -18.52
CA LEU A 16 -72.72 -34.55 -18.14
C LEU A 16 -71.87 -34.61 -19.39
N ASN A 17 -71.24 -33.49 -19.70
CA ASN A 17 -70.27 -33.40 -20.81
C ASN A 17 -68.87 -33.44 -20.26
N LEU A 18 -67.98 -34.03 -21.07
CA LEU A 18 -66.52 -34.03 -20.85
C LEU A 18 -65.89 -33.05 -21.85
N GLU A 19 -65.11 -32.07 -21.34
CA GLU A 19 -64.36 -31.10 -22.11
C GLU A 19 -62.90 -31.09 -21.70
N MET A 20 -61.97 -31.06 -22.67
CA MET A 20 -60.54 -30.99 -22.42
C MET A 20 -60.04 -29.62 -22.91
N ILE A 21 -59.45 -28.87 -21.98
CA ILE A 21 -58.92 -27.55 -22.28
C ILE A 21 -57.39 -27.61 -22.21
N PRO A 22 -56.67 -27.31 -23.31
CA PRO A 22 -55.23 -27.23 -23.28
C PRO A 22 -54.79 -25.91 -22.59
N ILE A 23 -53.91 -26.00 -21.61
CA ILE A 23 -53.32 -24.87 -20.91
C ILE A 23 -51.98 -24.52 -21.63
N LYS A 24 -51.82 -23.26 -21.99
CA LYS A 24 -50.67 -22.80 -22.82
C LYS A 24 -49.58 -22.17 -21.97
N TYR A 25 -49.94 -21.44 -20.93
CA TYR A 25 -49.00 -20.59 -20.19
C TYR A 25 -48.85 -20.96 -18.71
N ALA A 26 -49.94 -21.40 -18.07
CA ALA A 26 -49.96 -21.72 -16.65
C ALA A 26 -49.78 -23.23 -16.36
N ASN A 27 -49.56 -23.59 -15.11
CA ASN A 27 -49.51 -25.00 -14.70
C ASN A 27 -50.92 -25.59 -14.59
N ALA A 28 -51.19 -26.62 -15.38
CA ALA A 28 -52.51 -27.28 -15.41
C ALA A 28 -52.98 -27.80 -14.03
N VAL A 29 -52.03 -28.26 -13.19
CA VAL A 29 -52.34 -28.78 -11.84
C VAL A 29 -52.80 -27.65 -10.91
N GLU A 30 -52.08 -26.51 -10.95
CA GLU A 30 -52.40 -25.37 -10.10
C GLU A 30 -53.73 -24.71 -10.50
N ILE A 31 -53.99 -24.60 -11.82
CA ILE A 31 -55.29 -24.12 -12.31
C ILE A 31 -56.40 -25.07 -11.87
N ALA A 32 -56.24 -26.39 -11.99
CA ALA A 32 -57.25 -27.35 -11.59
C ALA A 32 -57.51 -27.26 -10.08
N ASP A 33 -56.50 -27.12 -9.25
CA ASP A 33 -56.63 -26.96 -7.79
C ASP A 33 -57.33 -25.65 -7.42
N LEU A 34 -56.98 -24.55 -8.08
CA LEU A 34 -57.59 -23.23 -7.88
C LEU A 34 -59.07 -23.24 -8.27
N VAL A 35 -59.40 -23.77 -9.45
CA VAL A 35 -60.76 -23.85 -9.94
C VAL A 35 -61.59 -24.81 -9.06
N THR A 36 -60.99 -25.91 -8.61
CA THR A 36 -61.64 -26.83 -7.66
C THR A 36 -61.99 -26.13 -6.35
N LYS A 37 -61.10 -25.29 -5.81
CA LYS A 37 -61.35 -24.51 -4.57
C LYS A 37 -62.42 -23.44 -4.77
N ILE A 38 -62.47 -22.78 -5.93
CA ILE A 38 -63.48 -21.76 -6.26
C ILE A 38 -64.90 -22.36 -6.35
N PHE A 39 -64.99 -23.53 -6.94
CA PHE A 39 -66.31 -24.23 -7.13
C PHE A 39 -66.57 -25.26 -6.07
N ALA A 40 -65.75 -25.48 -5.07
CA ALA A 40 -65.99 -26.34 -3.94
C ALA A 40 -67.14 -25.76 -3.08
N PRO A 41 -68.15 -26.58 -2.68
CA PRO A 41 -69.19 -26.11 -1.78
C PRO A 41 -68.58 -25.74 -0.42
N PRO A 42 -69.05 -24.66 0.24
CA PRO A 42 -68.52 -24.27 1.54
C PRO A 42 -68.71 -25.40 2.55
N ALA A 43 -67.64 -25.75 3.29
CA ALA A 43 -67.59 -26.92 4.18
C ALA A 43 -68.51 -26.84 5.44
N THR A 44 -69.34 -25.82 5.61
CA THR A 44 -70.20 -25.60 6.77
C THR A 44 -71.59 -25.20 6.34
N THR A 45 -72.46 -26.17 6.06
CA THR A 45 -73.84 -26.14 6.47
C THR A 45 -74.62 -27.38 5.97
N THR A 46 -74.89 -28.29 6.85
CA THR A 46 -76.06 -29.26 6.72
C THR A 46 -77.38 -28.50 6.76
N LYS A 47 -77.69 -27.73 5.71
CA LYS A 47 -79.07 -27.25 5.49
C LYS A 47 -79.45 -27.58 4.04
N LYS A 48 -80.50 -28.45 3.94
CA LYS A 48 -81.25 -28.72 2.71
C LYS A 48 -81.62 -27.39 2.06
N GLY A 49 -80.98 -27.10 0.89
CA GLY A 49 -81.35 -25.92 0.10
C GLY A 49 -80.19 -25.25 -0.71
N ALA A 50 -79.06 -25.88 -0.85
CA ALA A 50 -78.03 -25.37 -1.80
C ALA A 50 -78.46 -25.71 -3.23
N PRO A 51 -78.35 -24.78 -4.22
CA PRO A 51 -78.66 -25.06 -5.61
C PRO A 51 -77.82 -26.19 -6.12
N ALA A 52 -78.39 -27.23 -6.67
CA ALA A 52 -77.77 -28.48 -7.13
C ALA A 52 -76.76 -28.31 -8.32
N THR A 53 -76.45 -27.08 -8.70
CA THR A 53 -75.77 -26.74 -9.93
C THR A 53 -74.28 -27.10 -9.93
N TYR A 54 -73.63 -27.29 -8.78
CA TYR A 54 -72.21 -27.58 -8.71
C TYR A 54 -71.84 -28.98 -8.20
N GLN A 55 -72.80 -29.79 -7.83
CA GLN A 55 -72.56 -31.13 -7.23
C GLN A 55 -71.97 -32.16 -8.18
N HIS A 56 -71.89 -31.89 -9.50
CA HIS A 56 -71.40 -32.83 -10.49
C HIS A 56 -70.20 -32.32 -11.27
N LEU A 57 -69.54 -31.21 -10.83
CA LEU A 57 -68.34 -30.74 -11.46
C LEU A 57 -67.15 -31.53 -10.95
N ARG A 58 -66.45 -32.19 -11.84
CA ARG A 58 -65.14 -32.87 -11.57
C ARG A 58 -64.04 -32.27 -12.45
N ILE A 59 -62.93 -31.94 -11.86
CA ILE A 59 -61.80 -31.33 -12.52
C ILE A 59 -60.58 -32.22 -12.30
N PHE A 60 -59.90 -32.58 -13.38
CA PHE A 60 -58.66 -33.35 -13.37
C PHE A 60 -57.62 -32.62 -14.19
N ALA A 61 -56.40 -32.59 -13.71
CA ALA A 61 -55.24 -32.10 -14.50
C ALA A 61 -54.39 -33.24 -14.96
N ASP A 62 -54.09 -33.27 -16.25
CA ASP A 62 -53.04 -34.13 -16.78
C ASP A 62 -51.70 -33.37 -16.86
N LYS A 63 -50.77 -33.79 -16.01
CA LYS A 63 -49.44 -33.18 -15.90
C LYS A 63 -48.56 -33.37 -17.16
N TRP A 64 -48.81 -34.44 -17.92
CA TRP A 64 -47.99 -34.81 -19.07
C TRP A 64 -48.41 -34.07 -20.34
N THR A 65 -49.71 -33.87 -20.55
CA THR A 65 -50.23 -33.20 -21.75
C THR A 65 -50.57 -31.74 -21.50
N SER A 66 -50.39 -31.22 -20.27
CA SER A 66 -50.77 -29.86 -19.85
C SER A 66 -52.22 -29.53 -20.19
N LYS A 67 -53.15 -30.46 -19.96
CA LYS A 67 -54.57 -30.30 -20.20
C LYS A 67 -55.37 -30.42 -18.91
N VAL A 68 -56.39 -29.61 -18.81
CA VAL A 68 -57.40 -29.73 -17.73
C VAL A 68 -58.65 -30.40 -18.32
N ILE A 69 -59.03 -31.50 -17.67
CA ILE A 69 -60.23 -32.30 -18.04
C ILE A 69 -61.36 -31.89 -17.12
N LEU A 70 -62.45 -31.40 -17.70
CA LEU A 70 -63.65 -30.95 -17.02
C LEU A 70 -64.82 -31.90 -17.30
N ILE A 71 -65.52 -32.31 -16.27
CA ILE A 71 -66.72 -33.13 -16.36
C ILE A 71 -67.80 -32.40 -15.61
N GLY A 72 -68.92 -32.03 -16.29
CA GLY A 72 -69.98 -31.28 -15.66
C GLY A 72 -71.10 -30.90 -16.64
N TYR A 73 -72.05 -30.11 -16.12
CA TYR A 73 -73.18 -29.61 -16.96
C TYR A 73 -72.64 -28.48 -17.91
N PRO A 74 -73.23 -28.37 -19.14
CA PRO A 74 -72.79 -27.44 -20.16
C PRO A 74 -72.67 -25.99 -19.67
N LYS A 75 -73.63 -25.47 -18.95
CA LYS A 75 -73.61 -24.10 -18.39
C LYS A 75 -72.51 -23.86 -17.36
N THR A 76 -72.17 -24.92 -16.60
CA THR A 76 -71.10 -24.86 -15.61
C THR A 76 -69.71 -24.92 -16.30
N LEU A 77 -69.52 -25.76 -17.32
CA LEU A 77 -68.34 -25.89 -18.09
C LEU A 77 -68.00 -24.58 -18.79
N GLU A 78 -68.93 -23.85 -19.38
CA GLU A 78 -68.70 -22.54 -19.99
C GLU A 78 -68.22 -21.50 -18.98
N LYS A 79 -68.71 -21.48 -17.73
CA LYS A 79 -68.26 -20.59 -16.70
C LYS A 79 -66.81 -20.93 -16.29
N VAL A 80 -66.54 -22.22 -16.09
CA VAL A 80 -65.17 -22.70 -15.74
C VAL A 80 -64.19 -22.39 -16.86
N LYS A 81 -64.56 -22.60 -18.12
CA LYS A 81 -63.75 -22.28 -19.28
C LYS A 81 -63.37 -20.80 -19.32
N LYS A 82 -64.33 -19.88 -19.12
CA LYS A 82 -64.04 -18.45 -19.06
C LYS A 82 -63.06 -18.08 -17.96
N ILE A 83 -63.14 -18.74 -16.81
CA ILE A 83 -62.22 -18.51 -15.70
C ILE A 83 -60.81 -19.09 -16.04
N ILE A 84 -60.76 -20.27 -16.64
CA ILE A 84 -59.48 -20.85 -17.08
C ILE A 84 -58.80 -19.97 -18.14
N ASP A 85 -59.58 -19.46 -19.14
CA ASP A 85 -59.06 -18.55 -20.16
C ASP A 85 -58.51 -17.23 -19.56
N GLN A 86 -59.11 -16.75 -18.43
CA GLN A 86 -58.66 -15.59 -17.70
C GLN A 86 -57.41 -15.88 -16.82
N LEU A 87 -57.24 -17.12 -16.39
CA LEU A 87 -56.08 -17.55 -15.59
C LEU A 87 -54.87 -17.99 -16.45
N ASP A 88 -55.14 -18.50 -17.68
CA ASP A 88 -54.09 -18.91 -18.62
C ASP A 88 -53.58 -17.72 -19.45
N LEU A 89 -53.21 -16.65 -18.77
CA LEU A 89 -52.61 -15.48 -19.40
C LEU A 89 -51.10 -15.67 -19.50
N LYS A 90 -50.52 -15.21 -20.62
CA LYS A 90 -49.08 -15.08 -20.74
C LYS A 90 -48.60 -14.04 -19.73
N ILE A 91 -48.02 -14.49 -18.62
CA ILE A 91 -47.35 -13.58 -17.69
C ILE A 91 -46.15 -13.02 -18.43
N GLU A 92 -46.22 -11.76 -18.85
CA GLU A 92 -45.07 -11.02 -19.35
C GLU A 92 -44.10 -10.81 -18.20
N GLY A 93 -43.23 -11.82 -17.91
CA GLY A 93 -42.30 -11.75 -16.80
C GLY A 93 -41.73 -13.06 -16.27
N GLU A 94 -42.18 -14.23 -16.76
CA GLU A 94 -41.44 -15.48 -16.56
C GLU A 94 -40.24 -15.58 -17.53
N GLN A 95 -39.43 -14.56 -17.57
CA GLN A 95 -38.02 -14.76 -17.87
C GLN A 95 -37.45 -15.46 -16.63
N GLY A 96 -36.90 -16.66 -16.87
CA GLY A 96 -36.48 -17.60 -15.83
C GLY A 96 -35.76 -16.91 -14.67
N ASN A 97 -35.83 -17.47 -13.48
CA ASN A 97 -35.28 -16.96 -12.21
C ASN A 97 -33.78 -16.59 -12.30
N ILE A 98 -33.15 -16.59 -13.50
CA ILE A 98 -31.77 -16.27 -13.80
C ILE A 98 -31.70 -14.95 -14.54
N ARG A 99 -30.95 -14.01 -13.97
CA ARG A 99 -30.70 -12.69 -14.57
C ARG A 99 -29.21 -12.37 -14.53
N VAL A 100 -28.75 -11.64 -15.55
CA VAL A 100 -27.37 -11.17 -15.64
C VAL A 100 -27.34 -9.67 -15.38
N TYR A 101 -26.60 -9.28 -14.35
CA TYR A 101 -26.36 -7.87 -14.01
C TYR A 101 -24.90 -7.53 -14.33
N ARG A 102 -24.69 -6.53 -15.18
CA ARG A 102 -23.34 -6.08 -15.57
C ARG A 102 -22.89 -4.94 -14.69
N LEU A 103 -21.78 -5.12 -13.96
CA LEU A 103 -21.18 -4.09 -13.11
C LEU A 103 -20.42 -3.06 -13.95
N LYS A 104 -20.49 -1.79 -13.54
CA LYS A 104 -19.85 -0.66 -14.21
C LYS A 104 -18.50 -0.31 -13.58
N ASN A 105 -18.41 -0.34 -12.25
CA ASN A 105 -17.27 0.17 -11.50
C ASN A 105 -16.64 -0.87 -10.56
N ALA A 106 -17.49 -1.71 -9.95
CA ALA A 106 -17.04 -2.69 -8.97
C ALA A 106 -16.60 -4.02 -9.62
N ASN A 107 -15.77 -4.80 -8.91
CA ASN A 107 -15.35 -6.12 -9.36
C ASN A 107 -16.41 -7.17 -9.02
N ALA A 108 -16.82 -7.96 -10.02
CA ALA A 108 -17.88 -8.96 -9.89
C ALA A 108 -17.58 -10.01 -8.81
N LYS A 109 -16.34 -10.46 -8.69
CA LYS A 109 -15.92 -11.45 -7.68
C LYS A 109 -16.15 -10.94 -6.25
N ASN A 110 -15.65 -9.75 -5.94
CA ASN A 110 -15.76 -9.16 -4.62
C ASN A 110 -17.23 -8.91 -4.23
N ILE A 111 -18.02 -8.40 -5.19
CA ILE A 111 -19.44 -8.15 -4.97
C ILE A 111 -20.21 -9.47 -4.78
N ALA A 112 -19.92 -10.49 -5.58
CA ALA A 112 -20.56 -11.81 -5.43
C ALA A 112 -20.32 -12.42 -4.06
N GLU A 113 -19.09 -12.32 -3.52
CA GLU A 113 -18.78 -12.81 -2.17
C GLU A 113 -19.58 -12.09 -1.07
N VAL A 114 -19.70 -10.77 -1.19
CA VAL A 114 -20.50 -9.96 -0.25
C VAL A 114 -21.97 -10.33 -0.33
N LEU A 115 -22.52 -10.38 -1.55
CA LEU A 115 -23.93 -10.69 -1.76
C LEU A 115 -24.28 -12.13 -1.37
N GLN A 116 -23.39 -13.10 -1.58
CA GLN A 116 -23.60 -14.48 -1.10
C GLN A 116 -23.66 -14.56 0.42
N LYS A 117 -22.89 -13.75 1.14
CA LYS A 117 -22.97 -13.69 2.61
C LYS A 117 -24.29 -13.07 3.06
N VAL A 118 -24.75 -12.02 2.38
CA VAL A 118 -26.02 -11.33 2.67
C VAL A 118 -27.22 -12.18 2.27
N SER A 119 -27.17 -12.89 1.13
CA SER A 119 -28.27 -13.72 0.64
C SER A 119 -28.65 -14.86 1.61
N LYS A 120 -27.68 -15.39 2.35
CA LYS A 120 -27.93 -16.37 3.41
C LYS A 120 -28.80 -15.83 4.54
N THR A 121 -28.88 -14.52 4.70
CA THR A 121 -29.71 -13.84 5.72
C THR A 121 -31.16 -13.67 5.25
N PHE A 122 -31.42 -13.63 3.93
CA PHE A 122 -32.77 -13.56 3.36
C PHE A 122 -33.50 -14.91 3.38
N THR A 123 -32.76 -16.01 3.53
CA THR A 123 -33.38 -17.33 3.77
C THR A 123 -33.71 -17.43 5.25
N ASN A 124 -34.98 -17.17 5.62
CA ASN A 124 -35.49 -17.19 7.00
C ASN A 124 -35.12 -18.50 7.72
N PRO A 125 -34.50 -18.44 8.91
CA PRO A 125 -34.22 -19.64 9.72
C PRO A 125 -35.50 -20.24 10.36
N ALA A 126 -36.63 -19.55 10.28
CA ALA A 126 -37.89 -20.00 10.91
C ALA A 126 -38.60 -21.18 10.20
N ASP A 127 -38.23 -21.52 8.97
CA ASP A 127 -38.88 -22.59 8.22
C ASP A 127 -38.19 -23.97 8.34
N LYS A 128 -37.20 -24.13 9.23
CA LYS A 128 -36.54 -25.42 9.46
C LYS A 128 -37.38 -26.45 10.22
N THR A 129 -38.60 -26.11 10.65
CA THR A 129 -39.42 -26.97 11.53
C THR A 129 -40.62 -27.64 10.86
N LYS A 130 -40.83 -27.52 9.56
CA LYS A 130 -41.86 -28.31 8.90
C LYS A 130 -41.24 -29.26 7.88
N ASN A 131 -41.21 -30.55 8.25
CA ASN A 131 -40.99 -31.70 7.38
C ASN A 131 -42.07 -31.71 6.24
N ASN A 132 -41.89 -30.88 5.21
CA ASN A 132 -42.64 -31.02 3.96
C ASN A 132 -41.67 -31.53 2.88
N LYS A 133 -41.60 -32.86 2.75
CA LYS A 133 -41.08 -33.51 1.56
C LYS A 133 -42.01 -33.15 0.40
N GLY A 134 -41.63 -32.19 -0.46
CA GLY A 134 -42.34 -32.14 -1.74
C GLY A 134 -42.54 -30.82 -2.45
N THR A 135 -41.97 -29.70 -2.00
CA THR A 135 -41.97 -28.49 -2.86
C THR A 135 -40.57 -27.90 -2.86
N GLY A 136 -40.01 -27.71 -4.07
CA GLY A 136 -38.67 -27.17 -4.27
C GLY A 136 -38.48 -25.87 -3.49
N ARG A 137 -37.30 -25.67 -2.93
CA ARG A 137 -36.89 -24.45 -2.18
C ARG A 137 -37.04 -23.24 -3.10
N GLU A 138 -38.18 -22.57 -2.97
CA GLU A 138 -38.55 -21.38 -3.75
C GLU A 138 -37.66 -20.14 -3.45
N ASN A 139 -36.74 -20.24 -2.49
CA ASN A 139 -35.89 -19.15 -2.01
C ASN A 139 -34.38 -19.44 -2.10
N ASP A 140 -33.94 -20.32 -2.99
CA ASP A 140 -32.52 -20.59 -3.15
C ASP A 140 -31.91 -19.48 -4.06
N VAL A 141 -31.25 -18.51 -3.41
CA VAL A 141 -30.51 -17.43 -4.12
C VAL A 141 -29.11 -17.93 -4.43
N THR A 142 -28.79 -17.99 -5.71
CA THR A 142 -27.43 -18.33 -6.16
C THR A 142 -26.87 -17.15 -6.95
N ILE A 143 -25.70 -16.67 -6.55
CA ILE A 143 -25.00 -15.55 -7.20
C ILE A 143 -23.63 -16.03 -7.65
N ILE A 144 -23.36 -15.94 -8.94
CA ILE A 144 -22.11 -16.38 -9.54
C ILE A 144 -21.48 -15.17 -10.25
N ALA A 145 -20.20 -14.92 -10.02
CA ALA A 145 -19.46 -13.90 -10.75
C ALA A 145 -18.85 -14.48 -12.02
N ASP A 146 -19.04 -13.77 -13.13
CA ASP A 146 -18.24 -13.95 -14.34
C ASP A 146 -17.17 -12.86 -14.39
N GLU A 147 -15.93 -13.23 -14.12
CA GLU A 147 -14.80 -12.31 -14.10
C GLU A 147 -14.45 -11.80 -15.49
N SER A 148 -14.73 -12.57 -16.53
CA SER A 148 -14.39 -12.22 -17.92
C SER A 148 -15.24 -11.08 -18.48
N THR A 149 -16.52 -11.03 -18.14
CA THR A 149 -17.45 -9.98 -18.56
C THR A 149 -17.77 -8.96 -17.47
N ASN A 150 -17.18 -9.11 -16.29
CA ASN A 150 -17.46 -8.34 -15.07
C ASN A 150 -18.97 -8.29 -14.77
N SER A 151 -19.61 -9.44 -14.82
CA SER A 151 -21.07 -9.58 -14.65
C SER A 151 -21.40 -10.54 -13.53
N LEU A 152 -22.58 -10.34 -12.93
CA LEU A 152 -23.16 -11.25 -11.94
C LEU A 152 -24.30 -12.03 -12.56
N VAL A 153 -24.26 -13.34 -12.48
CA VAL A 153 -25.36 -14.22 -12.80
C VAL A 153 -26.12 -14.50 -11.51
N ILE A 154 -27.33 -13.98 -11.43
CA ILE A 154 -28.17 -14.05 -10.22
C ILE A 154 -29.36 -14.95 -10.52
N HIS A 155 -29.46 -16.06 -9.77
CA HIS A 155 -30.64 -16.91 -9.71
C HIS A 155 -31.42 -16.56 -8.45
N ALA A 156 -32.57 -15.90 -8.61
CA ALA A 156 -33.45 -15.47 -7.50
C ALA A 156 -34.86 -15.23 -8.00
N ASN A 157 -35.84 -15.27 -7.09
CA ASN A 157 -37.19 -14.82 -7.41
C ASN A 157 -37.25 -13.30 -7.62
N GLN A 158 -38.30 -12.78 -8.25
CA GLN A 158 -38.47 -11.38 -8.62
C GLN A 158 -38.29 -10.41 -7.44
N ASN A 159 -38.86 -10.72 -6.28
CA ASN A 159 -38.83 -9.83 -5.11
C ASN A 159 -37.42 -9.74 -4.51
N VAL A 160 -36.71 -10.86 -4.44
CA VAL A 160 -35.32 -10.91 -3.95
C VAL A 160 -34.36 -10.26 -4.94
N PHE A 161 -34.59 -10.44 -6.26
CA PHE A 161 -33.80 -9.79 -7.28
C PHE A 161 -33.86 -8.26 -7.17
N LEU A 162 -35.04 -7.67 -7.01
CA LEU A 162 -35.22 -6.23 -6.81
C LEU A 162 -34.49 -5.73 -5.55
N ALA A 163 -34.53 -6.52 -4.47
CA ALA A 163 -33.78 -6.18 -3.27
C ALA A 163 -32.27 -6.20 -3.50
N ILE A 164 -31.78 -7.20 -4.24
CA ILE A 164 -30.36 -7.32 -4.61
C ILE A 164 -29.95 -6.17 -5.54
N GLU A 165 -30.77 -5.82 -6.53
CA GLU A 165 -30.52 -4.73 -7.47
C GLU A 165 -30.36 -3.39 -6.73
N ASN A 166 -31.22 -3.07 -5.78
CA ASN A 166 -31.10 -1.88 -4.94
C ASN A 166 -29.78 -1.85 -4.15
N VAL A 167 -29.31 -3.00 -3.68
CA VAL A 167 -28.01 -3.09 -2.99
C VAL A 167 -26.87 -2.94 -3.96
N LEU A 168 -26.97 -3.53 -5.15
CA LEU A 168 -25.97 -3.43 -6.20
C LEU A 168 -25.76 -1.98 -6.66
N ASP A 169 -26.84 -1.22 -6.85
CA ASP A 169 -26.77 0.20 -7.24
C ASP A 169 -26.06 1.06 -6.19
N GLN A 170 -26.13 0.68 -4.91
CA GLN A 170 -25.38 1.35 -3.84
C GLN A 170 -23.92 0.92 -3.75
N LEU A 171 -23.59 -0.29 -4.20
CA LEU A 171 -22.24 -0.84 -4.15
C LEU A 171 -21.43 -0.57 -5.42
N ASP A 172 -22.09 -0.48 -6.59
CA ASP A 172 -21.44 -0.26 -7.89
C ASP A 172 -21.18 1.24 -8.16
N VAL A 173 -20.46 1.87 -7.26
CA VAL A 173 -20.10 3.29 -7.34
C VAL A 173 -18.63 3.48 -7.72
N VAL A 174 -18.34 4.62 -8.33
CA VAL A 174 -16.95 4.98 -8.66
C VAL A 174 -16.16 5.17 -7.38
N ARG A 175 -15.09 4.39 -7.21
CA ARG A 175 -14.20 4.50 -6.05
C ARG A 175 -13.27 5.68 -6.25
N PRO A 176 -13.19 6.62 -5.30
CA PRO A 176 -12.25 7.73 -5.38
C PRO A 176 -10.81 7.21 -5.26
N GLN A 177 -9.87 7.99 -5.79
CA GLN A 177 -8.45 7.70 -5.73
C GLN A 177 -7.76 8.65 -4.77
N VAL A 178 -6.62 8.25 -4.23
CA VAL A 178 -5.77 9.10 -3.41
C VAL A 178 -4.40 9.18 -4.05
N PHE A 179 -3.97 10.38 -4.34
CA PHE A 179 -2.60 10.69 -4.72
C PHE A 179 -1.81 10.98 -3.44
N ILE A 180 -0.73 10.25 -3.25
CA ILE A 180 0.09 10.34 -2.06
C ILE A 180 1.50 10.74 -2.47
N GLN A 181 2.00 11.76 -1.80
CA GLN A 181 3.35 12.28 -1.99
C GLN A 181 4.06 12.21 -0.64
N ALA A 182 5.18 11.49 -0.57
CA ALA A 182 6.05 11.51 0.58
C ALA A 182 7.29 12.37 0.28
N LEU A 183 7.83 13.01 1.30
CA LEU A 183 9.08 13.76 1.23
C LEU A 183 9.98 13.29 2.36
N ILE A 184 11.14 12.79 1.99
CA ILE A 184 12.16 12.32 2.91
C ILE A 184 13.37 13.23 2.74
N MET A 185 13.72 13.94 3.80
CA MET A 185 14.88 14.81 3.84
C MET A 185 15.85 14.29 4.89
N GLU A 186 17.10 14.14 4.49
CA GLU A 186 18.16 13.73 5.40
C GLU A 186 19.41 14.58 5.16
N VAL A 187 19.82 15.27 6.21
CA VAL A 187 21.05 16.06 6.20
C VAL A 187 22.04 15.41 7.14
N LYS A 188 23.24 15.11 6.63
CA LYS A 188 24.36 14.61 7.42
C LYS A 188 25.49 15.63 7.37
N LEU A 189 25.96 15.99 8.56
CA LEU A 189 27.15 16.82 8.76
C LEU A 189 28.20 15.98 9.45
N ASP A 190 29.39 15.87 8.87
CA ASP A 190 30.55 15.22 9.48
C ASP A 190 31.69 16.23 9.51
N LYS A 191 32.00 16.71 10.68
CA LYS A 191 33.10 17.68 10.92
C LYS A 191 34.18 17.03 11.73
N SER A 192 35.39 17.09 11.26
CA SER A 192 36.55 16.64 12.02
C SER A 192 37.63 17.71 12.06
N LEU A 193 38.22 17.88 13.23
CA LEU A 193 39.34 18.75 13.47
C LEU A 193 40.42 17.95 14.21
N ASP A 194 41.51 17.73 13.53
CA ASP A 194 42.72 17.10 14.09
C ASP A 194 43.82 18.16 14.21
N LEU A 195 44.18 18.47 15.45
CA LEU A 195 45.26 19.42 15.73
C LEU A 195 46.25 18.81 16.72
N GLY A 196 47.50 18.79 16.37
CA GLY A 196 48.52 18.25 17.26
C GLY A 196 49.92 18.23 16.70
N ILE A 197 50.82 17.85 17.57
CA ILE A 197 52.22 17.64 17.21
C ILE A 197 52.53 16.17 17.40
N GLU A 198 53.02 15.55 16.37
CA GLU A 198 53.55 14.19 16.40
C GLU A 198 55.07 14.28 16.33
N TRP A 199 55.77 13.64 17.26
CA TRP A 199 57.20 13.56 17.20
C TRP A 199 57.67 12.11 17.41
N GLN A 200 58.78 11.79 16.80
CA GLN A 200 59.38 10.47 16.85
C GLN A 200 60.89 10.59 16.91
N ALA A 201 61.47 9.84 17.81
CA ALA A 201 62.90 9.62 17.87
C ALA A 201 63.18 8.16 17.54
N GLY A 202 63.99 7.89 16.59
CA GLY A 202 64.33 6.54 16.17
C GLY A 202 65.76 6.39 15.74
N ASP A 203 66.27 5.19 15.82
CA ASP A 203 67.60 4.80 15.39
C ASP A 203 67.52 3.93 14.15
N LEU A 204 68.34 4.20 13.15
CA LEU A 204 68.46 3.35 11.96
C LEU A 204 69.32 2.15 12.30
N ARG A 205 68.74 0.98 12.42
CA ARG A 205 69.48 -0.27 12.59
C ARG A 205 69.31 -1.18 11.39
N GLN A 206 70.38 -1.79 11.01
CA GLN A 206 70.37 -2.85 10.01
C GLN A 206 69.80 -4.15 10.65
N ILE A 207 68.63 -4.54 10.27
CA ILE A 207 68.00 -5.80 10.67
C ILE A 207 67.90 -6.64 9.40
N ASP A 208 68.54 -7.81 9.39
CA ASP A 208 68.59 -8.72 8.26
C ASP A 208 69.08 -8.10 6.93
N GLY A 209 70.08 -7.21 7.03
CA GLY A 209 70.66 -6.55 5.86
C GLY A 209 69.82 -5.44 5.22
N ARG A 210 68.73 -5.03 5.90
CA ARG A 210 67.88 -3.90 5.52
C ARG A 210 67.93 -2.81 6.58
N ASP A 211 68.06 -1.57 6.14
CA ASP A 211 67.99 -0.42 7.03
C ASP A 211 66.55 -0.29 7.56
N SER A 212 66.38 -0.55 8.83
CA SER A 212 65.11 -0.49 9.53
C SER A 212 65.17 0.59 10.59
N LEU A 213 64.21 1.52 10.58
CA LEU A 213 64.05 2.53 11.63
C LEU A 213 63.48 1.89 12.88
N VAL A 214 64.33 1.78 13.94
CA VAL A 214 63.86 1.33 15.26
C VAL A 214 63.41 2.56 16.04
N THR A 215 62.11 2.68 16.28
CA THR A 215 61.54 3.77 17.09
C THR A 215 61.93 3.60 18.56
N VAL A 216 62.62 4.57 19.13
CA VAL A 216 63.03 4.58 20.55
C VAL A 216 62.04 5.31 21.42
N GLY A 217 61.28 6.26 20.83
CA GLY A 217 60.23 6.98 21.56
C GLY A 217 59.48 7.90 20.57
N GLY A 218 58.22 8.20 20.91
CA GLY A 218 57.42 9.11 20.10
C GLY A 218 56.03 9.33 20.69
N VAL A 219 55.38 10.39 20.25
CA VAL A 219 53.94 10.68 20.50
C VAL A 219 53.29 10.79 19.13
N GLY A 220 52.30 9.93 18.90
CA GLY A 220 51.53 9.91 17.69
C GLY A 220 50.47 8.81 17.72
N SER A 221 49.45 8.95 16.94
CA SER A 221 48.39 7.98 16.81
C SER A 221 48.88 6.76 16.03
N THR A 222 49.10 5.67 16.74
CA THR A 222 49.25 4.30 16.23
C THR A 222 50.68 3.90 15.74
N GLY A 223 51.34 3.14 16.57
CA GLY A 223 52.39 2.16 16.39
C GLY A 223 52.93 1.89 14.99
N GLY A 224 53.95 2.59 14.61
CA GLY A 224 54.74 2.32 13.40
C GLY A 224 55.49 3.56 12.94
N ALA A 225 56.78 3.41 12.64
CA ALA A 225 57.59 4.47 12.02
C ALA A 225 56.96 4.91 10.69
N LYS A 226 56.23 6.02 10.73
CA LYS A 226 55.75 6.64 9.51
C LYS A 226 56.84 7.52 8.93
N SER A 227 57.33 7.23 7.75
CA SER A 227 58.21 8.13 7.01
C SER A 227 57.46 9.43 6.68
N PHE A 228 58.18 10.54 6.50
CA PHE A 228 57.62 11.82 6.07
C PHE A 228 56.70 11.65 4.86
N ASP A 229 57.08 10.78 3.94
CA ASP A 229 56.32 10.45 2.71
C ASP A 229 54.93 9.85 3.04
N SER A 230 54.80 9.04 4.08
CA SER A 230 53.53 8.45 4.50
C SER A 230 52.61 9.43 5.26
N VAL A 231 53.17 10.45 5.89
CA VAL A 231 52.46 11.51 6.60
C VAL A 231 52.07 12.64 5.65
N ALA A 232 52.94 13.04 4.72
CA ALA A 232 52.69 14.11 3.78
C ALA A 232 51.90 13.67 2.53
N GLY A 233 52.00 12.41 2.13
CA GLY A 233 51.39 11.91 0.88
C GLY A 233 49.94 11.45 0.98
N GLY A 234 49.35 11.34 2.18
CA GLY A 234 48.02 10.74 2.34
C GLY A 234 47.04 11.49 3.23
N SER A 235 47.38 12.60 3.85
CA SER A 235 46.46 13.33 4.74
C SER A 235 46.06 14.66 4.13
N PRO A 236 44.77 14.95 3.93
CA PRO A 236 44.33 16.29 3.58
C PRO A 236 44.59 17.21 4.77
N GLY A 237 45.23 18.34 4.52
CA GLY A 237 45.53 19.34 5.55
C GLY A 237 46.97 19.86 5.50
N ALA A 238 47.29 20.78 6.41
CA ALA A 238 48.65 21.31 6.55
C ALA A 238 49.47 20.40 7.46
N VAL A 239 50.55 19.86 6.92
CA VAL A 239 51.56 19.11 7.68
C VAL A 239 52.89 19.81 7.48
N VAL A 240 53.42 20.32 8.55
CA VAL A 240 54.79 20.93 8.56
C VAL A 240 55.65 20.14 9.51
N GLY A 241 56.83 19.70 9.07
CA GLY A 241 57.68 18.87 9.90
C GLY A 241 59.15 19.15 9.69
N VAL A 242 59.91 18.77 10.68
CA VAL A 242 61.38 18.75 10.65
C VAL A 242 61.84 17.31 10.71
N VAL A 243 62.61 16.91 9.72
CA VAL A 243 63.23 15.58 9.67
C VAL A 243 64.71 15.75 9.95
N GLY A 244 65.14 15.24 11.09
CA GLY A 244 66.53 15.24 11.47
C GLY A 244 67.28 13.98 10.97
N GLY A 245 68.44 14.12 10.39
CA GLY A 245 69.28 12.97 10.12
C GLY A 245 69.98 12.45 11.40
N PRO A 246 70.61 11.29 11.33
CA PRO A 246 71.40 10.79 12.44
C PRO A 246 72.55 11.77 12.78
N ILE A 247 72.70 12.05 14.06
CA ILE A 247 73.72 12.94 14.60
C ILE A 247 74.87 12.07 15.12
N THR A 248 76.10 12.21 14.59
CA THR A 248 77.20 11.50 15.08
C THR A 248 77.98 12.41 16.08
N PHE A 249 78.05 12.03 17.33
CA PHE A 249 78.81 12.74 18.31
C PHE A 249 79.77 11.77 19.04
N GLY A 250 81.02 12.08 19.03
CA GLY A 250 82.06 11.23 19.66
C GLY A 250 82.22 9.84 19.05
N GLY A 251 81.92 9.66 17.79
CA GLY A 251 81.96 8.38 17.09
C GLY A 251 80.74 7.46 17.34
N GLN A 252 79.70 7.96 18.04
CA GLN A 252 78.48 7.29 18.24
C GLN A 252 77.37 8.00 17.47
N GLU A 253 76.56 7.22 16.74
CA GLU A 253 75.33 7.72 16.08
C GLU A 253 74.20 7.83 17.05
N PHE A 254 73.57 9.00 17.12
CA PHE A 254 72.36 9.26 17.92
C PHE A 254 71.15 9.26 17.00
N SER A 255 70.02 8.81 17.58
CA SER A 255 68.73 8.67 16.89
C SER A 255 68.32 9.92 16.14
N SER A 256 67.79 9.75 14.96
CA SER A 256 67.13 10.82 14.22
C SER A 256 65.85 11.27 14.94
N PHE A 257 65.61 12.56 14.98
CA PHE A 257 64.42 13.18 15.56
C PHE A 257 63.54 13.75 14.47
N ASN A 258 62.31 13.34 14.42
CA ASN A 258 61.30 13.84 13.48
C ASN A 258 60.16 14.46 14.25
N ALA A 259 59.75 15.66 13.91
CA ALA A 259 58.61 16.34 14.52
C ALA A 259 57.71 16.90 13.43
N PHE A 260 56.40 16.65 13.52
CA PHE A 260 55.41 17.08 12.58
C PHE A 260 54.29 17.81 13.31
N ILE A 261 53.89 18.98 12.82
CA ILE A 261 52.67 19.68 13.21
C ILE A 261 51.61 19.29 12.22
N LYS A 262 50.51 18.72 12.70
CA LYS A 262 49.36 18.34 11.89
C LYS A 262 48.18 19.24 12.24
N ALA A 263 47.63 19.89 11.25
CA ALA A 263 46.39 20.64 11.37
C ALA A 263 45.50 20.25 10.17
N THR A 264 44.45 19.48 10.46
CA THR A 264 43.54 19.00 9.44
C THR A 264 42.10 19.31 9.90
N GLN A 265 41.36 19.98 9.05
CA GLN A 265 39.95 20.20 9.20
C GLN A 265 39.22 19.60 8.01
N THR A 266 38.21 18.79 8.27
CA THR A 266 37.37 18.21 7.24
C THR A 266 35.93 18.52 7.58
N ASP A 267 35.22 19.14 6.64
CA ASP A 267 33.81 19.39 6.70
C ASP A 267 33.16 18.68 5.52
N SER A 268 32.21 17.77 5.82
CA SER A 268 31.44 17.05 4.81
C SER A 268 29.95 17.24 5.10
N GLU A 269 29.23 17.71 4.11
CA GLU A 269 27.77 17.85 4.17
C GLU A 269 27.17 17.00 3.05
N ILE A 270 26.20 16.16 3.44
CA ILE A 270 25.45 15.30 2.52
C ILE A 270 23.97 15.60 2.71
N ASP A 271 23.33 16.07 1.66
CA ASP A 271 21.90 16.32 1.61
C ASP A 271 21.22 15.29 0.71
N ILE A 272 20.30 14.52 1.27
CA ILE A 272 19.55 13.48 0.56
C ILE A 272 18.09 13.89 0.58
N LEU A 273 17.54 14.11 -0.61
CA LEU A 273 16.12 14.42 -0.80
C LEU A 273 15.47 13.35 -1.66
N SER A 274 14.47 12.69 -1.14
CA SER A 274 13.69 11.68 -1.85
C SER A 274 12.19 12.00 -1.80
N ASN A 275 11.53 11.96 -2.96
CA ASN A 275 10.13 12.33 -3.09
C ASN A 275 9.35 11.27 -3.89
N PRO A 276 9.05 10.10 -3.30
CA PRO A 276 8.22 9.09 -3.94
C PRO A 276 6.76 9.55 -3.99
N LYS A 277 6.10 9.29 -5.15
CA LYS A 277 4.72 9.68 -5.42
C LYS A 277 3.96 8.46 -5.94
N ILE A 278 2.75 8.21 -5.46
CA ILE A 278 1.94 7.09 -5.88
C ILE A 278 0.46 7.45 -5.88
N LEU A 279 -0.29 6.91 -6.83
CA LEU A 279 -1.75 7.04 -6.91
C LEU A 279 -2.37 5.66 -6.70
N THR A 280 -3.36 5.56 -5.83
CA THR A 280 -4.07 4.31 -5.56
C THR A 280 -5.56 4.54 -5.33
N LEU A 281 -6.36 3.48 -5.48
CA LEU A 281 -7.78 3.48 -5.14
C LEU A 281 -7.98 3.48 -3.62
N ASN A 282 -9.12 4.01 -3.19
CA ASN A 282 -9.55 3.94 -1.80
C ASN A 282 -9.63 2.48 -1.31
N ASN A 283 -9.07 2.17 -0.13
CA ASN A 283 -8.94 0.84 0.47
C ASN A 283 -8.16 -0.18 -0.40
N GLU A 284 -7.20 0.30 -1.22
CA GLU A 284 -6.34 -0.56 -2.03
C GLU A 284 -4.88 -0.31 -1.67
N GLU A 285 -4.12 -1.39 -1.47
CA GLU A 285 -2.70 -1.30 -1.20
C GLU A 285 -1.94 -0.97 -2.48
N ALA A 286 -1.00 -0.03 -2.39
CA ALA A 286 -0.09 0.28 -3.49
C ALA A 286 1.35 0.35 -3.00
N GLU A 287 2.27 -0.05 -3.85
CA GLU A 287 3.69 -0.09 -3.58
C GLU A 287 4.48 0.58 -4.71
N ILE A 288 5.43 1.43 -4.34
CA ILE A 288 6.45 1.93 -5.26
C ILE A 288 7.82 1.61 -4.69
N LYS A 289 8.65 0.96 -5.50
CA LYS A 289 10.01 0.55 -5.16
C LYS A 289 10.97 1.06 -6.22
N VAL A 290 11.94 1.85 -5.79
CA VAL A 290 13.03 2.35 -6.63
C VAL A 290 14.34 1.97 -5.95
N ALA A 291 15.02 0.95 -6.46
CA ALA A 291 16.19 0.39 -5.82
C ALA A 291 17.26 -0.03 -6.83
N GLU A 292 18.51 0.05 -6.43
CA GLU A 292 19.64 -0.57 -7.10
C GLU A 292 19.94 -1.92 -6.48
N ILE A 293 20.36 -2.85 -7.30
CA ILE A 293 20.79 -4.18 -6.84
C ILE A 293 22.32 -4.18 -6.75
N ILE A 294 22.82 -4.33 -5.54
CA ILE A 294 24.26 -4.36 -5.30
C ILE A 294 24.71 -5.77 -4.91
N PRO A 295 25.83 -6.26 -5.49
CA PRO A 295 26.43 -7.51 -5.07
C PRO A 295 27.08 -7.35 -3.69
N THR A 296 26.79 -8.27 -2.79
CA THR A 296 27.42 -8.36 -1.47
C THR A 296 28.05 -9.73 -1.31
N ILE A 297 29.13 -9.82 -0.53
CA ILE A 297 29.74 -11.11 -0.23
C ILE A 297 28.80 -11.86 0.73
N GLY A 298 28.34 -13.00 0.30
CA GLY A 298 27.54 -13.93 1.10
C GLY A 298 28.43 -14.78 2.01
N SER A 299 28.51 -16.06 1.75
CA SER A 299 29.34 -16.98 2.52
C SER A 299 30.64 -17.36 1.79
N THR A 300 31.76 -17.32 2.50
CA THR A 300 33.04 -17.86 2.02
C THR A 300 33.25 -19.23 2.65
N LYS A 301 33.32 -20.28 1.84
CA LYS A 301 33.66 -21.64 2.28
C LYS A 301 35.10 -21.93 1.87
N ILE A 302 35.89 -22.38 2.81
CA ILE A 302 37.25 -22.88 2.55
C ILE A 302 37.17 -24.40 2.61
N ASP A 303 37.55 -25.07 1.54
CA ASP A 303 37.58 -26.51 1.53
C ASP A 303 38.84 -27.07 2.27
N SER A 304 38.87 -28.36 2.50
CA SER A 304 40.00 -29.01 3.17
C SER A 304 41.33 -28.90 2.41
N SER A 305 41.30 -28.45 1.16
CA SER A 305 42.47 -28.22 0.29
C SER A 305 42.94 -26.78 0.27
N GLY A 306 42.29 -25.91 1.06
CA GLY A 306 42.62 -24.47 1.16
C GLY A 306 42.03 -23.59 0.07
N ASN A 307 41.18 -24.13 -0.81
CA ASN A 307 40.49 -23.32 -1.82
C ASN A 307 39.30 -22.58 -1.22
N SER A 308 39.23 -21.28 -1.44
CA SER A 308 38.10 -20.48 -1.01
C SER A 308 37.06 -20.31 -2.12
N THR A 309 35.82 -20.68 -1.82
CA THR A 309 34.66 -20.41 -2.69
C THR A 309 33.80 -19.36 -2.03
N THR A 310 33.63 -18.22 -2.69
CA THR A 310 32.80 -17.10 -2.19
C THR A 310 31.50 -17.03 -2.98
N THR A 311 30.37 -17.04 -2.27
CA THR A 311 29.07 -16.79 -2.86
C THR A 311 28.78 -15.28 -2.87
N VAL A 312 28.12 -14.81 -3.92
CA VAL A 312 27.68 -13.43 -4.04
C VAL A 312 26.18 -13.39 -3.81
N ASP A 313 25.77 -12.60 -2.82
CA ASP A 313 24.37 -12.31 -2.56
C ASP A 313 24.05 -10.92 -3.12
N TYR A 314 22.82 -10.74 -3.60
CA TYR A 314 22.36 -9.48 -4.15
C TYR A 314 21.45 -8.80 -3.15
N LYS A 315 21.75 -7.54 -2.81
CA LYS A 315 20.96 -6.74 -1.89
C LYS A 315 20.38 -5.53 -2.60
N GLU A 316 19.10 -5.28 -2.38
CA GLU A 316 18.43 -4.11 -2.91
C GLU A 316 18.62 -2.91 -2.00
N VAL A 317 19.02 -1.79 -2.58
CA VAL A 317 19.25 -0.52 -1.87
C VAL A 317 18.51 0.59 -2.60
N GLY A 318 17.67 1.31 -1.87
CA GLY A 318 16.86 2.38 -2.45
C GLY A 318 15.67 2.74 -1.57
N VAL A 319 14.59 3.21 -2.19
CA VAL A 319 13.37 3.66 -1.52
C VAL A 319 12.22 2.74 -1.85
N LEU A 320 11.55 2.27 -0.80
CA LEU A 320 10.30 1.51 -0.85
C LEU A 320 9.24 2.31 -0.10
N LEU A 321 8.11 2.57 -0.74
CA LEU A 321 6.91 3.12 -0.11
C LEU A 321 5.72 2.21 -0.40
N LYS A 322 5.13 1.68 0.66
CA LYS A 322 3.93 0.85 0.63
C LYS A 322 2.84 1.55 1.43
N ILE A 323 1.65 1.68 0.86
CA ILE A 323 0.61 2.51 1.47
C ILE A 323 -0.79 2.01 1.12
N THR A 324 -1.68 2.07 2.13
CA THR A 324 -3.11 1.78 1.98
C THR A 324 -3.90 2.96 2.51
N PRO A 325 -4.57 3.75 1.64
CA PRO A 325 -5.41 4.86 2.07
C PRO A 325 -6.85 4.43 2.32
N GLN A 326 -7.49 5.08 3.29
CA GLN A 326 -8.93 5.00 3.53
C GLN A 326 -9.50 6.42 3.68
N ILE A 327 -10.44 6.79 2.81
CA ILE A 327 -11.07 8.10 2.83
C ILE A 327 -12.27 8.05 3.78
N ASN A 328 -12.28 8.95 4.76
CA ASN A 328 -13.37 9.10 5.71
C ASN A 328 -14.39 10.14 5.24
N SER A 329 -15.60 10.13 5.85
CA SER A 329 -16.69 11.06 5.51
C SER A 329 -16.40 12.53 5.84
N ASP A 330 -15.49 12.79 6.78
CA ASP A 330 -15.05 14.12 7.24
C ASP A 330 -13.95 14.75 6.38
N LYS A 331 -13.67 14.20 5.18
CA LYS A 331 -12.58 14.60 4.27
C LYS A 331 -11.19 14.35 4.83
N THR A 332 -11.05 13.51 5.84
CA THR A 332 -9.76 13.01 6.28
C THR A 332 -9.41 11.71 5.53
N VAL A 333 -8.14 11.45 5.39
CA VAL A 333 -7.60 10.22 4.82
C VAL A 333 -6.81 9.50 5.89
N GLU A 334 -7.27 8.33 6.28
CA GLU A 334 -6.49 7.42 7.11
C GLU A 334 -5.50 6.69 6.22
N LEU A 335 -4.25 6.70 6.60
CA LEU A 335 -3.14 6.14 5.84
C LEU A 335 -2.39 5.13 6.67
N GLN A 336 -2.33 3.91 6.20
CA GLN A 336 -1.41 2.90 6.71
C GLN A 336 -0.18 2.88 5.80
N ILE A 337 0.99 3.18 6.39
CA ILE A 337 2.22 3.47 5.66
C ILE A 337 3.32 2.54 6.16
N GLU A 338 4.03 1.97 5.22
CA GLU A 338 5.32 1.33 5.44
C GLU A 338 6.32 1.89 4.44
N GLN A 339 7.33 2.56 4.96
CA GLN A 339 8.38 3.17 4.17
C GLN A 339 9.72 2.63 4.60
N THR A 340 10.55 2.28 3.63
CA THR A 340 11.94 1.88 3.85
C THR A 340 12.83 2.68 2.91
N SER A 341 13.87 3.29 3.49
CA SER A 341 14.94 3.97 2.74
C SER A 341 16.27 3.32 3.10
N SER A 342 16.97 2.84 2.09
CA SER A 342 18.27 2.18 2.23
C SER A 342 19.31 2.95 1.41
N ASN A 343 20.47 3.22 2.01
CA ASN A 343 21.58 3.89 1.34
C ASN A 343 22.87 3.12 1.56
N ILE A 344 23.78 3.21 0.59
CA ILE A 344 25.13 2.69 0.73
C ILE A 344 25.95 3.71 1.52
N ILE A 345 26.74 3.23 2.46
CA ILE A 345 27.75 4.04 3.15
C ILE A 345 29.10 3.60 2.64
N ASP A 346 29.82 4.55 2.03
CA ASP A 346 31.23 4.37 1.69
C ASP A 346 32.04 4.38 2.99
N GLY A 347 32.28 3.21 3.53
CA GLY A 347 33.06 3.07 4.75
C GLY A 347 33.63 1.67 4.88
N LYS A 348 34.95 1.61 4.97
CA LYS A 348 35.65 0.37 5.26
C LYS A 348 35.39 -0.01 6.72
N VAL A 349 34.67 -1.07 6.96
CA VAL A 349 34.38 -1.56 8.32
C VAL A 349 35.10 -2.86 8.58
N GLY A 350 36.12 -2.79 9.46
CA GLY A 350 36.84 -3.97 9.98
C GLY A 350 37.78 -4.67 9.01
N ALA A 351 38.12 -5.91 9.32
CA ALA A 351 39.11 -6.74 8.58
C ALA A 351 38.66 -7.08 7.13
N PHE A 352 37.39 -6.86 6.79
CA PHE A 352 36.81 -7.11 5.45
C PHE A 352 36.65 -5.83 4.64
N ALA A 353 37.37 -4.78 4.97
CA ALA A 353 37.24 -3.42 4.43
C ALA A 353 37.25 -3.30 2.90
N ASP A 354 37.87 -4.25 2.20
CA ASP A 354 37.95 -4.21 0.73
C ASP A 354 36.83 -4.99 0.04
N SER A 355 35.98 -5.68 0.81
CA SER A 355 35.02 -6.62 0.23
C SER A 355 33.59 -6.51 0.79
N ALA A 356 33.35 -5.74 1.85
CA ALA A 356 32.05 -5.60 2.48
C ALA A 356 31.45 -4.20 2.28
N ILE A 357 30.24 -4.14 1.74
CA ILE A 357 29.48 -2.90 1.57
C ILE A 357 28.59 -2.70 2.80
N THR A 358 28.70 -1.55 3.45
CA THR A 358 27.83 -1.19 4.55
C THR A 358 26.58 -0.49 4.03
N THR A 359 25.40 -0.99 4.41
CA THR A 359 24.12 -0.35 4.07
C THR A 359 23.47 0.20 5.31
N LEU A 360 22.93 1.39 5.21
CA LEU A 360 22.11 2.01 6.23
C LEU A 360 20.64 1.88 5.84
N ASN A 361 19.86 1.26 6.70
CA ASN A 361 18.44 1.01 6.46
C ASN A 361 17.59 1.77 7.49
N ARG A 362 16.58 2.49 7.01
CA ARG A 362 15.61 3.24 7.81
C ARG A 362 14.22 2.80 7.45
N THR A 363 13.48 2.30 8.43
CA THR A 363 12.10 1.84 8.24
C THR A 363 11.16 2.61 9.15
N LEU A 364 10.09 3.13 8.57
CA LEU A 364 8.98 3.77 9.27
C LEU A 364 7.71 2.98 8.96
N LYS A 365 6.98 2.57 10.02
CA LYS A 365 5.64 2.01 9.93
C LYS A 365 4.71 2.86 10.79
N ALA A 366 3.68 3.41 10.19
CA ALA A 366 2.75 4.31 10.88
C ALA A 366 1.33 4.15 10.35
N LYS A 367 0.36 4.45 11.21
CA LYS A 367 -1.04 4.62 10.85
C LYS A 367 -1.47 6.00 11.32
N VAL A 368 -1.86 6.86 10.39
CA VAL A 368 -2.13 8.28 10.64
C VAL A 368 -3.38 8.73 9.94
N ASN A 369 -4.04 9.75 10.48
CA ASN A 369 -5.20 10.39 9.86
C ASN A 369 -4.84 11.83 9.47
N VAL A 370 -5.04 12.21 8.22
CA VAL A 370 -4.58 13.47 7.62
C VAL A 370 -5.71 14.10 6.83
N PHE A 371 -5.85 15.43 6.90
CA PHE A 371 -6.79 16.15 6.04
C PHE A 371 -6.33 16.13 4.58
N ASP A 372 -7.30 16.12 3.67
CA ASP A 372 -7.05 16.19 2.24
C ASP A 372 -6.22 17.43 1.87
N GLY A 373 -5.09 17.22 1.19
CA GLY A 373 -4.15 18.25 0.78
C GLY A 373 -3.20 18.79 1.86
N GLN A 374 -3.33 18.36 3.12
CA GLN A 374 -2.47 18.80 4.20
C GLN A 374 -1.20 17.98 4.29
N THR A 375 -0.08 18.64 4.52
CA THR A 375 1.21 17.98 4.79
C THR A 375 1.41 17.80 6.29
N ILE A 376 1.75 16.57 6.68
CA ILE A 376 2.09 16.25 8.07
C ILE A 376 3.52 15.70 8.17
N ALA A 377 4.17 15.94 9.29
CA ALA A 377 5.39 15.26 9.65
C ALA A 377 5.05 13.90 10.27
N LEU A 378 5.48 12.81 9.63
CA LEU A 378 5.28 11.45 10.13
C LEU A 378 6.27 11.10 11.22
N GLY A 379 7.46 11.65 11.17
CA GLY A 379 8.52 11.40 12.12
C GLY A 379 9.84 11.97 11.68
N GLY A 380 10.81 11.82 12.53
CA GLY A 380 12.15 12.29 12.25
C GLY A 380 13.14 11.74 13.27
N LEU A 381 14.43 11.96 13.01
CA LEU A 381 15.54 11.61 13.87
C LEU A 381 16.57 12.73 13.85
N ILE A 382 16.91 13.25 15.00
CA ILE A 382 18.08 14.10 15.17
C ILE A 382 19.08 13.28 16.01
N HIS A 383 20.22 13.03 15.43
CA HIS A 383 21.31 12.32 16.09
C HIS A 383 22.56 13.16 16.03
N GLU A 384 23.18 13.39 17.17
CA GLU A 384 24.42 14.14 17.29
C GLU A 384 25.42 13.32 18.10
N ASP A 385 26.59 13.09 17.51
CA ASP A 385 27.70 12.37 18.15
C ASP A 385 28.93 13.27 18.14
N LEU A 386 29.37 13.62 19.32
CA LEU A 386 30.57 14.43 19.55
C LEU A 386 31.62 13.59 20.23
N THR A 387 32.68 13.30 19.52
CA THR A 387 33.82 12.55 20.05
C THR A 387 35.02 13.48 20.16
N GLU A 388 35.52 13.67 21.37
CA GLU A 388 36.78 14.37 21.63
C GLU A 388 37.83 13.40 22.17
N VAL A 389 38.95 13.32 21.48
CA VAL A 389 40.09 12.49 21.86
C VAL A 389 41.27 13.40 22.15
N HIS A 390 41.74 13.37 23.40
CA HIS A 390 42.95 14.07 23.81
C HIS A 390 44.02 13.04 24.10
N THR A 391 45.09 13.06 23.31
CA THR A 391 46.26 12.24 23.55
C THR A 391 47.40 13.14 24.03
N LYS A 392 47.97 12.83 25.16
CA LYS A 392 49.10 13.57 25.73
C LYS A 392 50.18 12.64 26.27
N THR A 393 51.43 13.09 26.21
CA THR A 393 52.48 12.39 26.94
C THR A 393 52.37 12.73 28.41
N PRO A 394 52.32 11.75 29.32
CA PRO A 394 52.32 12.01 30.76
C PRO A 394 53.48 12.88 31.21
N CYS A 395 53.29 13.79 32.15
CA CYS A 395 54.20 14.79 32.66
C CYS A 395 54.56 15.91 31.65
N LEU A 396 54.99 15.59 30.42
CA LEU A 396 55.38 16.60 29.45
C LEU A 396 54.18 17.39 28.90
N GLY A 397 53.08 16.72 28.67
CA GLY A 397 51.85 17.35 28.22
C GLY A 397 51.20 18.27 29.24
N ASP A 398 51.60 18.25 30.50
CA ASP A 398 51.03 19.08 31.57
C ASP A 398 51.87 20.33 31.89
N ILE A 399 53.01 20.53 31.20
CA ILE A 399 53.86 21.71 31.38
C ILE A 399 53.16 22.96 30.83
N PRO A 400 52.99 24.02 31.62
CA PRO A 400 52.44 25.27 31.12
C PRO A 400 53.24 25.82 29.92
N LEU A 401 52.56 26.36 28.90
CA LEU A 401 53.12 26.91 27.67
C LEU A 401 53.77 25.89 26.73
N LEU A 402 54.52 24.91 27.22
CA LEU A 402 55.19 23.91 26.38
C LEU A 402 54.40 22.62 26.21
N GLY A 403 53.41 22.36 27.05
CA GLY A 403 52.65 21.11 27.03
C GLY A 403 51.82 20.85 25.77
N TRP A 404 51.52 21.91 24.97
CA TRP A 404 50.81 21.73 23.73
C TRP A 404 51.65 21.01 22.66
N LEU A 405 52.97 21.09 22.72
CA LEU A 405 53.90 20.35 21.89
C LEU A 405 53.83 18.82 22.07
N PHE A 406 53.25 18.39 23.19
CA PHE A 406 53.12 16.98 23.59
C PHE A 406 51.67 16.52 23.69
N LYS A 407 50.76 17.23 23.00
CA LYS A 407 49.31 16.94 22.95
C LYS A 407 48.82 16.87 21.52
N THR A 408 47.90 15.95 21.33
CA THR A 408 47.10 15.90 20.10
C THR A 408 45.62 15.94 20.49
N LYS A 409 44.86 16.81 19.86
CA LYS A 409 43.41 16.93 20.02
C LYS A 409 42.75 16.52 18.70
N SER A 410 41.87 15.53 18.75
CA SER A 410 41.02 15.15 17.65
C SER A 410 39.58 15.35 18.10
N THR A 411 38.85 16.20 17.39
CA THR A 411 37.44 16.46 17.63
C THR A 411 36.68 16.00 16.39
N ARG A 412 35.67 15.12 16.59
CA ARG A 412 34.81 14.66 15.51
C ARG A 412 33.37 14.88 15.93
N ALA A 413 32.63 15.64 15.13
CA ALA A 413 31.21 15.91 15.33
C ALA A 413 30.42 15.35 14.14
N LYS A 414 29.52 14.41 14.40
CA LYS A 414 28.61 13.87 13.41
C LYS A 414 27.19 14.26 13.79
N LYS A 415 26.47 14.88 12.87
CA LYS A 415 25.08 15.23 13.05
C LYS A 415 24.23 14.69 11.89
N THR A 416 23.19 13.97 12.22
CA THR A 416 22.23 13.46 11.25
C THR A 416 20.86 14.00 11.62
N ASN A 417 20.20 14.65 10.66
CA ASN A 417 18.84 15.12 10.79
C ASN A 417 17.99 14.48 9.68
N LEU A 418 17.03 13.64 10.07
CA LEU A 418 16.09 12.97 9.17
C LEU A 418 14.68 13.48 9.47
N LEU A 419 13.97 13.91 8.43
CA LEU A 419 12.57 14.32 8.50
C LEU A 419 11.77 13.63 7.39
N ILE A 420 10.57 13.15 7.75
CA ILE A 420 9.68 12.46 6.82
C ILE A 420 8.33 13.15 6.86
N PHE A 421 7.91 13.68 5.72
CA PHE A 421 6.62 14.33 5.53
C PHE A 421 5.75 13.53 4.57
N LEU A 422 4.45 13.70 4.71
CA LEU A 422 3.45 13.08 3.84
C LEU A 422 2.31 14.03 3.53
N THR A 423 1.86 14.00 2.27
CA THR A 423 0.73 14.80 1.78
C THR A 423 -0.19 13.91 0.95
N PRO A 424 -1.37 13.55 1.47
CA PRO A 424 -2.41 12.91 0.67
C PRO A 424 -3.25 13.95 -0.07
N ARG A 425 -3.73 13.61 -1.28
CA ARG A 425 -4.72 14.38 -2.03
C ARG A 425 -5.76 13.46 -2.63
N VAL A 426 -7.03 13.73 -2.34
CA VAL A 426 -8.16 12.95 -2.86
C VAL A 426 -8.50 13.41 -4.27
N VAL A 427 -8.47 12.48 -5.20
CA VAL A 427 -8.75 12.69 -6.63
C VAL A 427 -10.14 12.14 -6.93
N LYS A 428 -11.07 12.99 -7.30
CA LYS A 428 -12.46 12.62 -7.59
C LYS A 428 -12.80 12.72 -9.07
N SER A 429 -12.05 13.52 -9.83
CA SER A 429 -12.33 13.85 -11.21
C SER A 429 -11.18 13.46 -12.14
N HIS A 430 -11.50 13.13 -13.39
CA HIS A 430 -10.51 12.97 -14.45
C HIS A 430 -9.71 14.25 -14.72
N GLN A 431 -10.29 15.42 -14.43
CA GLN A 431 -9.60 16.70 -14.59
C GLN A 431 -8.47 16.84 -13.57
N ASP A 432 -8.69 16.41 -12.32
CA ASP A 432 -7.67 16.42 -11.27
C ASP A 432 -6.47 15.53 -11.66
N ILE A 433 -6.75 14.35 -12.25
CA ILE A 433 -5.69 13.44 -12.75
C ILE A 433 -4.89 14.08 -13.87
N ALA A 434 -5.56 14.78 -14.79
CA ALA A 434 -4.90 15.46 -15.89
C ALA A 434 -4.00 16.60 -15.42
N GLU A 435 -4.41 17.35 -14.41
CA GLU A 435 -3.62 18.42 -13.79
C GLU A 435 -2.34 17.86 -13.16
N PHE A 436 -2.44 16.83 -12.33
CA PHE A 436 -1.28 16.16 -11.74
C PHE A 436 -0.32 15.58 -12.79
N SER A 437 -0.88 14.99 -13.85
CA SER A 437 -0.08 14.42 -14.93
C SER A 437 0.68 15.51 -15.70
N ASN A 438 0.06 16.66 -15.93
CA ASN A 438 0.68 17.80 -16.61
C ASN A 438 1.76 18.44 -15.74
N ASP A 439 1.49 18.63 -14.44
CA ASP A 439 2.49 19.14 -13.48
C ASP A 439 3.73 18.23 -13.41
N ALA A 440 3.52 16.92 -13.35
CA ALA A 440 4.61 15.94 -13.40
C ALA A 440 5.43 16.02 -14.70
N LYS A 441 4.76 16.20 -15.86
CA LYS A 441 5.43 16.38 -17.15
C LYS A 441 6.26 17.65 -17.20
N ILE A 442 5.73 18.76 -16.68
CA ILE A 442 6.44 20.05 -16.63
C ILE A 442 7.67 19.94 -15.74
N LYS A 443 7.54 19.34 -14.56
CA LYS A 443 8.66 19.10 -13.63
C LYS A 443 9.72 18.21 -14.26
N HIS A 444 9.35 17.15 -14.95
CA HIS A 444 10.29 16.29 -15.69
C HIS A 444 11.03 17.04 -16.81
N LYS A 445 10.30 17.88 -17.57
CA LYS A 445 10.90 18.71 -18.61
C LYS A 445 11.92 19.69 -18.03
N ASN A 446 11.60 20.32 -16.89
CA ASN A 446 12.51 21.25 -16.21
C ASN A 446 13.74 20.53 -15.65
N ALA A 447 13.59 19.32 -15.10
CA ALA A 447 14.71 18.49 -14.67
C ALA A 447 15.67 18.17 -15.82
N ARG A 448 15.12 17.77 -16.99
CA ARG A 448 15.91 17.47 -18.18
C ARG A 448 16.69 18.69 -18.71
N LEU A 449 16.19 19.91 -18.47
CA LEU A 449 16.85 21.15 -18.87
C LEU A 449 17.90 21.64 -17.86
N GLY A 450 18.25 20.86 -16.84
CA GLY A 450 19.21 21.22 -15.80
C GLY A 450 18.73 22.33 -14.85
N ARG A 451 17.43 22.65 -14.89
CA ARG A 451 16.78 23.68 -14.04
C ARG A 451 16.11 23.08 -12.82
N PHE A 452 16.46 21.85 -12.48
CA PHE A 452 15.83 21.16 -11.37
C PHE A 452 16.49 21.53 -10.05
N ARG A 453 15.87 22.48 -9.37
CA ARG A 453 16.05 22.64 -7.92
C ARG A 453 14.69 22.40 -7.30
N ILE A 454 14.55 21.39 -6.44
CA ILE A 454 13.33 21.19 -5.69
C ILE A 454 13.26 22.31 -4.68
N ASP A 455 12.36 23.26 -4.91
CA ASP A 455 12.02 24.27 -3.91
C ASP A 455 10.98 23.63 -2.97
N VAL A 456 11.49 23.06 -1.87
CA VAL A 456 10.70 22.32 -0.90
C VAL A 456 9.61 23.18 -0.29
N THR A 457 9.85 24.47 -0.14
CA THR A 457 8.90 25.42 0.46
C THR A 457 7.73 25.74 -0.46
N LYS A 458 7.93 25.70 -1.78
CA LYS A 458 6.88 25.87 -2.79
C LYS A 458 6.13 24.60 -3.13
N GLU A 459 6.80 23.44 -3.09
CA GLU A 459 6.18 22.17 -3.43
C GLU A 459 5.36 21.58 -2.28
N PHE A 460 5.79 21.87 -1.05
CA PHE A 460 5.12 21.44 0.18
C PHE A 460 4.72 22.69 0.97
N ASP A 461 3.43 22.87 1.19
CA ASP A 461 2.94 23.95 2.05
C ASP A 461 3.19 23.61 3.53
N ILE A 462 4.48 23.70 3.95
CA ILE A 462 4.91 23.41 5.31
C ILE A 462 5.14 24.75 6.01
N PRO A 463 4.22 25.20 6.88
CA PRO A 463 4.31 26.52 7.53
C PRO A 463 5.60 26.70 8.34
N VAL A 464 6.09 25.60 8.95
CA VAL A 464 7.32 25.63 9.74
C VAL A 464 8.58 25.87 8.89
N LEU A 465 8.63 25.33 7.67
CA LEU A 465 9.76 25.56 6.77
C LEU A 465 9.73 26.97 6.20
N LYS A 466 8.55 27.52 5.86
CA LYS A 466 8.42 28.92 5.45
C LYS A 466 8.88 29.88 6.52
N ALA A 467 8.47 29.66 7.77
CA ALA A 467 8.90 30.48 8.89
C ALA A 467 10.42 30.36 9.19
N ALA A 468 11.01 29.17 8.93
CA ALA A 468 12.46 28.99 9.08
C ALA A 468 13.22 29.69 7.95
N GLU A 469 12.75 29.62 6.72
CA GLU A 469 13.34 30.31 5.56
C GLU A 469 13.30 31.83 5.72
N GLU A 470 12.19 32.39 6.19
CA GLU A 470 12.05 33.81 6.50
C GLU A 470 13.04 34.27 7.58
N ARG A 471 13.27 33.45 8.61
CA ARG A 471 14.28 33.74 9.64
C ARG A 471 15.70 33.71 9.09
N ILE A 472 16.04 32.72 8.27
CA ILE A 472 17.35 32.61 7.65
C ILE A 472 17.63 33.81 6.74
N LEU A 473 16.65 34.24 5.94
CA LEU A 473 16.76 35.41 5.09
C LEU A 473 16.96 36.71 5.92
N GLN A 474 16.28 36.83 7.06
CA GLN A 474 16.45 37.95 7.98
C GLN A 474 17.86 37.95 8.59
N GLU A 475 18.36 36.79 9.04
CA GLU A 475 19.71 36.66 9.59
C GLU A 475 20.80 36.96 8.53
N GLU A 476 20.61 36.51 7.26
CA GLU A 476 21.53 36.81 6.16
C GLU A 476 21.52 38.34 5.82
N GLU A 477 20.36 39.00 5.85
CA GLU A 477 20.27 40.42 5.65
C GLU A 477 20.94 41.22 6.78
N GLU A 478 20.76 40.79 8.04
CA GLU A 478 21.43 41.40 9.20
C GLU A 478 22.96 41.26 9.11
N LEU A 479 23.43 40.04 8.80
CA LEU A 479 24.86 39.77 8.59
C LEU A 479 25.46 40.58 7.41
N ALA A 480 24.68 40.75 6.35
CA ALA A 480 25.12 41.55 5.21
C ALA A 480 25.24 43.06 5.58
N ARG A 481 24.30 43.57 6.41
CA ARG A 481 24.35 44.93 6.93
C ARG A 481 25.54 45.15 7.86
N GLU A 482 25.77 44.21 8.80
CA GLU A 482 26.90 44.27 9.72
C GLU A 482 28.26 44.23 8.99
N LYS A 483 28.39 43.39 7.95
CA LYS A 483 29.58 43.40 7.09
C LYS A 483 29.77 44.67 6.26
N ALA A 484 28.68 45.30 5.85
CA ALA A 484 28.73 46.57 5.12
C ALA A 484 29.13 47.72 6.02
N GLU A 485 28.69 47.72 7.29
CA GLU A 485 29.09 48.69 8.29
C GLU A 485 30.59 48.52 8.69
N THR A 486 31.04 47.28 8.87
CA THR A 486 32.46 47.00 9.23
C THR A 486 33.43 47.34 8.12
N ASN A 487 32.99 47.36 6.84
CA ASN A 487 33.85 47.77 5.72
C ASN A 487 33.88 49.30 5.47
N GLN A 488 33.15 50.09 6.24
CA GLN A 488 33.13 51.55 6.16
C GLN A 488 33.93 52.25 7.28
N GLU A 489 34.40 51.50 8.28
CA GLU A 489 35.42 51.91 9.26
C GLU A 489 36.83 51.44 8.82
#